data_8d95d531eb510d93021671d9a1d0d6e5
#
_entry.id   8d95d531eb510d93021671d9a1d0d6e5
#
_cell.length_a   1.000
_cell.length_b   1.000
_cell.length_c   1.000
_cell.angle_alpha   90.00
_cell.angle_beta   90.00
_cell.angle_gamma   90.00
#
_symmetry.space_group_name_H-M   'P 1'
#
loop_
_entity.id
_entity.type
_entity.pdbx_description
1 polymer ?
#
loop_
_entity_poly.entity_id
_entity_poly.type
_entity_poly.pdbx_seq_one_letter_code
_entity_poly.pdbx_strand_id
1 'polypeptide(L)'
;MGDLSVTRSKDLGLWLMTYDSRDPAPRGILFAYSRTPWGPWSEPQIIFNAARGGAIGKFIHNPESSPDDGLAGPVIGKGQADPQAVRGGAYAPYVVERWTKVQGPELTIYYVLSTWNPYVVVLMKSRLHVD
;
A
#
# COMPACT_ATOMS: atom_id res chain seq x y z
N MET A 1 -13.11 -0.74 -2.61
CA MET A 1 -12.15 -1.54 -1.86
C MET A 1 -11.63 -2.61 -2.80
N GLY A 2 -10.33 -2.71 -2.93
CA GLY A 2 -9.67 -3.77 -3.72
C GLY A 2 -9.15 -4.90 -2.83
N ASP A 3 -7.95 -5.37 -3.14
CA ASP A 3 -7.32 -6.45 -2.37
C ASP A 3 -7.09 -6.05 -0.92
N LEU A 4 -7.36 -6.95 -0.01
CA LEU A 4 -7.18 -6.74 1.42
C LEU A 4 -6.41 -7.89 2.07
N SER A 5 -5.73 -7.57 3.15
CA SER A 5 -5.06 -8.52 4.03
C SER A 5 -5.44 -8.23 5.48
N VAL A 6 -5.77 -9.27 6.22
CA VAL A 6 -6.04 -9.19 7.67
C VAL A 6 -5.11 -10.13 8.39
N THR A 7 -4.39 -9.61 9.38
CA THR A 7 -3.50 -10.40 10.22
C THR A 7 -3.68 -10.05 11.69
N ARG A 8 -3.38 -10.99 12.59
CA ARG A 8 -3.43 -10.73 14.02
C ARG A 8 -2.04 -10.40 14.54
N SER A 9 -1.90 -9.21 15.13
CA SER A 9 -0.71 -8.89 15.92
C SER A 9 -0.83 -9.49 17.30
N LYS A 10 0.11 -10.38 17.64
CA LYS A 10 0.15 -11.00 18.97
C LYS A 10 0.53 -10.00 20.04
N ASP A 11 1.46 -9.12 19.74
CA ASP A 11 1.99 -8.12 20.69
C ASP A 11 0.96 -7.06 21.05
N LEU A 12 0.12 -6.69 20.07
CA LEU A 12 -0.97 -5.71 20.29
C LEU A 12 -2.27 -6.37 20.77
N GLY A 13 -2.44 -7.66 20.54
CA GLY A 13 -3.74 -8.31 20.72
C GLY A 13 -4.82 -7.82 19.75
N LEU A 14 -4.42 -7.15 18.67
CA LEU A 14 -5.29 -6.53 17.69
C LEU A 14 -5.24 -7.27 16.35
N TRP A 15 -6.30 -7.13 15.59
CA TRP A 15 -6.37 -7.48 14.20
C TRP A 15 -6.00 -6.24 13.38
N LEU A 16 -5.09 -6.41 12.44
CA LEU A 16 -4.57 -5.38 11.55
C LEU A 16 -5.07 -5.66 10.14
N MET A 17 -5.65 -4.67 9.49
CA MET A 17 -6.12 -4.76 8.12
C MET A 17 -5.40 -3.75 7.25
N THR A 18 -4.91 -4.19 6.11
CA THR A 18 -4.45 -3.32 5.03
C THR A 18 -5.23 -3.62 3.76
N TYR A 19 -5.56 -2.59 3.00
CA TYR A 19 -6.30 -2.76 1.75
C TYR A 19 -6.01 -1.62 0.78
N ASP A 20 -6.21 -1.86 -0.51
CA ASP A 20 -6.17 -0.79 -1.49
C ASP A 20 -7.57 -0.17 -1.69
N SER A 21 -7.57 1.14 -1.82
CA SER A 21 -8.78 1.92 -2.10
C SER A 21 -8.56 2.86 -3.27
N ARG A 22 -9.45 2.79 -4.24
CA ARG A 22 -9.41 3.62 -5.46
C ARG A 22 -10.51 4.67 -5.43
N ASP A 23 -11.74 4.26 -5.24
CA ASP A 23 -12.93 5.09 -5.08
C ASP A 23 -13.94 4.41 -4.15
N PRO A 24 -14.68 5.16 -3.31
CA PRO A 24 -14.48 6.59 -3.03
C PRO A 24 -13.20 6.88 -2.23
N ALA A 25 -12.87 8.14 -2.07
CA ALA A 25 -11.78 8.58 -1.18
C ALA A 25 -12.00 8.04 0.26
N PRO A 26 -10.90 7.80 1.03
CA PRO A 26 -9.50 8.11 0.69
C PRO A 26 -8.88 7.08 -0.28
N ARG A 27 -7.98 7.57 -1.16
CA ARG A 27 -7.29 6.72 -2.16
C ARG A 27 -5.89 6.35 -1.70
N GLY A 28 -5.50 5.11 -1.96
CA GLY A 28 -4.17 4.59 -1.66
C GLY A 28 -4.22 3.25 -0.94
N ILE A 29 -3.15 2.92 -0.26
CA ILE A 29 -3.12 1.80 0.67
C ILE A 29 -3.53 2.32 2.05
N LEU A 30 -4.52 1.68 2.63
CA LEU A 30 -5.11 2.06 3.89
C LEU A 30 -4.84 0.99 4.95
N PHE A 31 -4.83 1.45 6.19
CA PHE A 31 -4.67 0.63 7.38
C PHE A 31 -5.83 0.89 8.33
N ALA A 32 -6.36 -0.17 8.92
CA ALA A 32 -7.30 -0.12 10.02
C ALA A 32 -7.00 -1.25 11.01
N TYR A 33 -7.46 -1.12 12.24
CA TYR A 33 -7.30 -2.14 13.27
C TYR A 33 -8.60 -2.41 14.01
N SER A 34 -8.70 -3.59 14.63
CA SER A 34 -9.85 -3.98 15.42
C SER A 34 -9.46 -4.98 16.51
N ARG A 35 -10.27 -5.08 17.54
CA ARG A 35 -10.13 -6.11 18.60
C ARG A 35 -10.63 -7.48 18.13
N THR A 36 -11.49 -7.51 17.13
CA THR A 36 -12.07 -8.74 16.56
C THR A 36 -11.90 -8.77 15.05
N PRO A 37 -11.80 -9.94 14.41
CA PRO A 37 -11.57 -10.02 12.96
C PRO A 37 -12.73 -9.52 12.10
N TRP A 38 -13.90 -9.38 12.68
CA TRP A 38 -15.10 -8.85 12.00
C TRP A 38 -15.39 -7.39 12.31
N GLY A 39 -14.56 -6.72 13.12
CA GLY A 39 -14.74 -5.32 13.51
C GLY A 39 -15.50 -5.17 14.86
N PRO A 40 -15.93 -3.95 15.21
CA PRO A 40 -15.79 -2.75 14.38
C PRO A 40 -14.32 -2.37 14.15
N TRP A 41 -14.05 -1.89 12.95
CA TRP A 41 -12.71 -1.42 12.55
C TRP A 41 -12.55 0.05 12.91
N SER A 42 -11.31 0.45 13.22
CA SER A 42 -10.96 1.86 13.42
C SER A 42 -11.18 2.67 12.14
N GLU A 43 -11.19 4.00 12.28
CA GLU A 43 -11.11 4.87 11.11
C GLU A 43 -9.85 4.54 10.31
N PRO A 44 -9.95 4.46 8.98
CA PRO A 44 -8.83 4.09 8.14
C PRO A 44 -7.78 5.20 8.05
N GLN A 45 -6.51 4.80 8.14
CA GLN A 45 -5.35 5.68 7.96
C GLN A 45 -4.69 5.38 6.62
N ILE A 46 -4.34 6.42 5.85
CA ILE A 46 -3.58 6.25 4.61
C ILE A 46 -2.11 5.96 4.99
N ILE A 47 -1.62 4.78 4.65
CA ILE A 47 -0.22 4.39 4.88
C ILE A 47 0.66 4.54 3.66
N PHE A 48 0.07 4.59 2.47
CA PHE A 48 0.78 4.85 1.23
C PHE A 48 -0.15 5.45 0.18
N ASN A 49 0.36 6.45 -0.52
CA ASN A 49 -0.28 7.03 -1.70
C ASN A 49 0.78 7.26 -2.77
N ALA A 50 0.59 6.69 -3.95
CA ALA A 50 1.58 6.72 -5.03
C ALA A 50 1.95 8.14 -5.48
N ALA A 51 0.98 9.05 -5.51
CA ALA A 51 1.20 10.43 -5.95
C ALA A 51 2.02 11.26 -4.94
N ARG A 52 1.99 10.89 -3.65
CA ARG A 52 2.69 11.62 -2.56
C ARG A 52 3.90 10.86 -2.02
N GLY A 53 3.97 9.57 -2.25
CA GLY A 53 4.98 8.68 -1.65
C GLY A 53 6.30 8.59 -2.42
N GLY A 54 6.49 9.38 -3.48
CA GLY A 54 7.71 9.33 -4.29
C GLY A 54 7.90 8.02 -5.07
N ALA A 55 6.81 7.30 -5.33
CA ALA A 55 6.81 6.02 -6.03
C ALA A 55 6.87 6.15 -7.55
N ILE A 56 6.33 7.27 -8.06
CA ILE A 56 6.28 7.56 -9.48
C ILE A 56 7.70 7.73 -10.03
N GLY A 57 8.01 7.05 -11.12
CA GLY A 57 9.34 7.03 -11.72
C GLY A 57 10.36 6.14 -10.99
N LYS A 58 9.94 5.42 -9.94
CA LYS A 58 10.77 4.43 -9.22
C LYS A 58 10.24 3.02 -9.35
N PHE A 59 9.03 2.78 -8.88
CA PHE A 59 8.36 1.47 -8.97
C PHE A 59 6.90 1.57 -9.42
N ILE A 60 6.44 2.76 -9.80
CA ILE A 60 5.14 2.99 -10.44
C ILE A 60 5.35 3.89 -11.64
N HIS A 61 4.93 3.41 -12.81
CA HIS A 61 4.98 4.18 -14.05
C HIS A 61 3.83 5.17 -14.12
N ASN A 62 4.14 6.39 -14.55
CA ASN A 62 3.14 7.38 -14.91
C ASN A 62 3.50 7.98 -16.28
N PRO A 63 2.71 7.72 -17.33
CA PRO A 63 3.00 8.19 -18.68
C PRO A 63 3.04 9.71 -18.82
N GLU A 64 2.47 10.45 -17.87
CA GLU A 64 2.42 11.92 -17.89
C GLU A 64 3.66 12.57 -17.29
N SER A 65 4.41 11.87 -16.44
CA SER A 65 5.43 12.52 -15.60
C SER A 65 6.87 12.15 -15.87
N SER A 66 7.16 11.17 -16.62
CA SER A 66 8.51 10.76 -17.02
C SER A 66 8.55 9.25 -17.20
N PRO A 67 8.61 8.82 -18.39
CA PRO A 67 8.14 7.48 -18.70
C PRO A 67 9.09 6.37 -18.28
N ASP A 68 10.38 6.57 -18.15
CA ASP A 68 11.28 5.41 -18.14
C ASP A 68 12.47 5.48 -17.19
N ASP A 69 12.61 6.56 -16.42
CA ASP A 69 13.82 6.79 -15.65
C ASP A 69 13.81 6.12 -14.30
N GLY A 70 14.67 5.15 -14.09
CA GLY A 70 14.93 4.55 -12.79
C GLY A 70 13.84 3.61 -12.28
N LEU A 71 12.95 3.13 -13.16
CA LEU A 71 11.94 2.14 -12.78
C LEU A 71 12.58 0.80 -12.39
N ALA A 72 12.03 0.19 -11.36
CA ALA A 72 12.47 -1.09 -10.82
C ALA A 72 12.24 -2.29 -11.78
N GLY A 73 11.56 -2.08 -12.90
CA GLY A 73 11.28 -3.10 -13.91
C GLY A 73 10.77 -2.51 -15.20
N PRO A 74 10.56 -3.31 -16.24
CA PRO A 74 10.12 -2.85 -17.54
C PRO A 74 8.67 -2.37 -17.55
N VAL A 75 8.40 -1.32 -18.33
CA VAL A 75 7.04 -0.87 -18.62
C VAL A 75 6.40 -1.81 -19.65
N ILE A 76 5.25 -2.36 -19.29
CA ILE A 76 4.44 -3.22 -20.15
C ILE A 76 3.48 -2.34 -20.96
N GLY A 77 3.30 -2.66 -22.25
CA GLY A 77 2.37 -1.94 -23.13
C GLY A 77 2.89 -0.58 -23.60
N LYS A 78 4.19 -0.34 -23.53
CA LYS A 78 4.81 0.87 -24.05
C LYS A 78 4.44 1.06 -25.52
N GLY A 79 3.98 2.27 -25.87
CA GLY A 79 3.56 2.60 -27.24
C GLY A 79 2.10 2.28 -27.57
N GLN A 80 1.27 1.90 -26.57
CA GLN A 80 -0.17 1.81 -26.76
C GLN A 80 -0.79 3.18 -27.05
N ALA A 81 -1.87 3.17 -27.85
CA ALA A 81 -2.56 4.40 -28.26
C ALA A 81 -3.18 5.15 -27.07
N ASP A 82 -3.57 4.44 -26.01
CA ASP A 82 -4.07 5.05 -24.77
C ASP A 82 -2.97 5.00 -23.69
N PRO A 83 -2.33 6.15 -23.37
CA PRO A 83 -1.32 6.22 -22.32
C PRO A 83 -1.84 5.83 -20.94
N GLN A 84 -3.13 6.01 -20.67
CA GLN A 84 -3.72 5.64 -19.37
C GLN A 84 -3.79 4.12 -19.17
N ALA A 85 -3.84 3.35 -20.25
CA ALA A 85 -3.80 1.89 -20.19
C ALA A 85 -2.49 1.31 -19.62
N VAL A 86 -1.41 2.12 -19.62
CA VAL A 86 -0.09 1.72 -19.11
C VAL A 86 0.25 2.38 -17.77
N ARG A 87 -0.64 3.18 -17.21
CA ARG A 87 -0.44 3.81 -15.91
C ARG A 87 -0.32 2.76 -14.80
N GLY A 88 0.76 2.82 -14.06
CA GLY A 88 1.02 1.92 -12.94
C GLY A 88 0.16 2.21 -11.70
N GLY A 89 0.16 1.25 -10.81
CA GLY A 89 -0.56 1.35 -9.53
C GLY A 89 -0.02 0.39 -8.49
N ALA A 90 -0.43 0.59 -7.24
CA ALA A 90 -0.12 -0.28 -6.12
C ALA A 90 -1.37 -1.04 -5.67
N TYR A 91 -1.20 -2.30 -5.27
CA TYR A 91 -2.29 -3.16 -4.83
C TYR A 91 -1.77 -4.28 -3.90
N ALA A 92 -2.67 -5.13 -3.41
CA ALA A 92 -2.39 -6.31 -2.58
C ALA A 92 -1.41 -6.04 -1.42
N PRO A 93 -1.72 -5.11 -0.52
CA PRO A 93 -0.89 -4.87 0.65
C PRO A 93 -0.96 -6.05 1.62
N TYR A 94 0.20 -6.42 2.20
CA TYR A 94 0.28 -7.50 3.19
C TYR A 94 1.24 -7.12 4.32
N VAL A 95 0.76 -7.13 5.56
CA VAL A 95 1.57 -6.81 6.75
C VAL A 95 2.49 -7.97 7.09
N VAL A 96 3.78 -7.68 7.28
CA VAL A 96 4.76 -8.62 7.81
C VAL A 96 4.70 -8.55 9.35
N GLU A 97 3.80 -9.32 9.94
CA GLU A 97 3.45 -9.24 11.36
C GLU A 97 4.67 -9.37 12.28
N ARG A 98 5.56 -10.33 12.02
CA ARG A 98 6.76 -10.58 12.84
C ARG A 98 7.73 -9.39 12.93
N TRP A 99 7.60 -8.38 12.08
CA TRP A 99 8.43 -7.17 12.09
C TRP A 99 7.70 -5.96 12.67
N THR A 100 6.42 -6.12 13.00
CA THR A 100 5.63 -5.10 13.69
C THR A 100 6.26 -4.76 15.03
N LYS A 101 6.38 -3.46 15.32
CA LYS A 101 6.94 -2.96 16.57
C LYS A 101 5.99 -1.98 17.21
N VAL A 102 5.86 -2.10 18.52
CA VAL A 102 5.03 -1.23 19.35
C VAL A 102 5.90 -0.48 20.33
N GLN A 103 5.76 0.84 20.39
CA GLN A 103 6.44 1.70 21.36
C GLN A 103 5.45 2.74 21.90
N GLY A 104 4.83 2.45 23.04
CA GLY A 104 3.73 3.26 23.56
C GLY A 104 2.57 3.32 22.57
N PRO A 105 2.08 4.51 22.20
CA PRO A 105 1.00 4.64 21.22
C PRO A 105 1.47 4.54 19.76
N GLU A 106 2.77 4.43 19.51
CA GLU A 106 3.31 4.28 18.16
C GLU A 106 3.37 2.82 17.73
N LEU A 107 2.82 2.56 16.55
CA LEU A 107 2.89 1.30 15.84
C LEU A 107 3.74 1.47 14.58
N THR A 108 4.83 0.72 14.51
CA THR A 108 5.60 0.60 13.27
C THR A 108 5.23 -0.71 12.58
N ILE A 109 4.68 -0.61 11.38
CA ILE A 109 4.39 -1.77 10.54
C ILE A 109 5.36 -1.83 9.37
N TYR A 110 5.73 -3.04 9.01
CA TYR A 110 6.35 -3.37 7.73
C TYR A 110 5.33 -4.14 6.91
N TYR A 111 5.21 -3.79 5.67
CA TYR A 111 4.29 -4.45 4.76
C TYR A 111 4.86 -4.51 3.36
N VAL A 112 4.48 -5.52 2.62
CA VAL A 112 4.76 -5.60 1.19
C VAL A 112 3.53 -5.13 0.43
N LEU A 113 3.75 -4.58 -0.73
CA LEU A 113 2.71 -4.32 -1.72
C LEU A 113 3.21 -4.74 -3.10
N SER A 114 2.30 -5.13 -3.94
CA SER A 114 2.56 -5.41 -5.34
C SER A 114 2.29 -4.16 -6.17
N THR A 115 2.99 -4.02 -7.27
CA THR A 115 2.71 -2.96 -8.23
C THR A 115 2.36 -3.55 -9.60
N TRP A 116 1.52 -2.83 -10.28
CA TRP A 116 1.29 -2.95 -11.70
C TRP A 116 2.10 -1.87 -12.41
N ASN A 117 2.79 -2.26 -13.44
CA ASN A 117 3.56 -1.44 -14.36
C ASN A 117 4.57 -0.47 -13.70
N PRO A 118 5.75 -1.02 -13.39
CA PRO A 118 6.16 -2.41 -13.59
C PRO A 118 5.61 -3.36 -12.51
N TYR A 119 5.62 -4.66 -12.80
CA TYR A 119 5.32 -5.69 -11.80
C TYR A 119 6.52 -5.90 -10.88
N VAL A 120 6.43 -5.38 -9.67
CA VAL A 120 7.41 -5.60 -8.61
C VAL A 120 6.71 -5.74 -7.25
N VAL A 121 7.41 -6.31 -6.30
CA VAL A 121 7.00 -6.34 -4.89
C VAL A 121 7.91 -5.39 -4.12
N VAL A 122 7.33 -4.48 -3.37
CA VAL A 122 8.05 -3.45 -2.64
C VAL A 122 7.82 -3.62 -1.15
N LEU A 123 8.90 -3.61 -0.37
CA LEU A 123 8.84 -3.56 1.09
C LEU A 123 8.67 -2.11 1.54
N MET A 124 7.65 -1.88 2.33
CA MET A 124 7.28 -0.58 2.87
C MET A 124 7.35 -0.57 4.39
N LYS A 125 7.53 0.62 4.94
CA LYS A 125 7.49 0.88 6.38
C LYS A 125 6.62 2.09 6.66
N SER A 126 5.69 1.97 7.61
CA SER A 126 4.88 3.09 8.10
C SER A 126 4.87 3.15 9.62
N ARG A 127 4.82 4.36 10.14
CA ARG A 127 4.58 4.62 11.55
C ARG A 127 3.16 5.16 11.70
N LEU A 128 2.45 4.59 12.63
CA LEU A 128 1.02 4.82 12.84
C LEU A 128 0.78 5.10 14.32
N HIS A 129 -0.32 5.75 14.59
CA HIS A 129 -0.82 5.93 15.95
C HIS A 129 -2.01 4.99 16.16
N VAL A 130 -2.01 4.25 17.26
CA VAL A 130 -3.13 3.38 17.69
C VAL A 130 -3.57 3.83 19.07
N ASP A 131 -4.86 4.13 19.19
CA ASP A 131 -5.50 4.54 20.43
C ASP A 131 -6.03 3.34 21.24
#